data_33fd4e73a7483e542c762bcfd75cd9ab
#
_entry.id   33fd4e73a7483e542c762bcfd75cd9ab
#
_cell.length_a   1.000
_cell.length_b   1.000
_cell.length_c   1.000
_cell.angle_alpha   90.00
_cell.angle_beta   90.00
_cell.angle_gamma   90.00
#
_symmetry.space_group_name_H-M   'P 1'
#
loop_
_entity.id
_entity.type
_entity.pdbx_description
1 polymer ?
#
loop_
_entity_poly.entity_id
_entity_poly.type
_entity_poly.pdbx_seq_one_letter_code
_entity_poly.pdbx_strand_id
1 'polypeptide(L)'
;AHLISADLFVCGLVTLIQAWGATQWFGIKLPVMMGVTFAAVAPMVSMAQATGGQAGAGLIFGAVIGAGVVSMLIAPVISGLLRFFPPVVTGTIIAVIGISLMRVGINWIFGNPVGPTAPAVPNPEHLKWLAEAQAAAGAPGSSLPPVPKGFAVVPTLPNPRYADLTGVGISGVVLLTILLVARFGKGFWANISVLLGIIVGGVVTASMGLMDFHKVAGAQWFDMVLPFEIALPVFDPILILTMTLVMIVVMIESTGMFLALGEMTGREISRDDLTRGLRTDGLGTLIGGLFNTFPYTSFSQNVGLVAVTGVKSRWVCVAGGMILIVLGVLPKMAALIESLPTVVLGGAGLVMFGMVAATGIRILSNVDFQKNRNNAMIVAVSIGVGMIPLIAPNFRQWMPHAIHPLIESGILLASITAVVLNIFFNGASRDTSAAVLAARQADAH
;
A
#
# COMPACT_ATOMS: atom_id res chain seq x y z
N ALA A 1 -16.66 8.00 0.78
CA ALA A 1 -17.24 7.38 1.99
C ALA A 1 -17.49 5.89 1.77
N HIS A 2 -18.25 5.48 0.71
CA HIS A 2 -18.61 4.07 0.45
C HIS A 2 -17.39 3.14 0.39
N LEU A 3 -16.33 3.51 -0.33
CA LEU A 3 -15.11 2.70 -0.42
C LEU A 3 -14.46 2.47 0.96
N ILE A 4 -14.43 3.49 1.82
CA ILE A 4 -13.87 3.39 3.17
C ILE A 4 -14.76 2.50 4.06
N SER A 5 -16.09 2.66 3.96
CA SER A 5 -17.06 1.82 4.67
C SER A 5 -16.92 0.36 4.26
N ALA A 6 -16.87 0.08 2.96
CA ALA A 6 -16.68 -1.26 2.43
C ALA A 6 -15.35 -1.87 2.88
N ASP A 7 -14.27 -1.08 2.88
CA ASP A 7 -12.95 -1.53 3.32
C ASP A 7 -12.93 -1.90 4.81
N LEU A 8 -13.48 -1.05 5.69
CA LEU A 8 -13.59 -1.34 7.12
C LEU A 8 -14.43 -2.59 7.37
N PHE A 9 -15.56 -2.73 6.67
CA PHE A 9 -16.45 -3.89 6.79
C PHE A 9 -15.74 -5.19 6.39
N VAL A 10 -15.13 -5.22 5.21
CA VAL A 10 -14.41 -6.39 4.71
C VAL A 10 -13.19 -6.70 5.57
N CYS A 11 -12.43 -5.69 5.98
CA CYS A 11 -11.29 -5.82 6.89
C CYS A 11 -11.71 -6.53 8.19
N GLY A 12 -12.83 -6.11 8.77
CA GLY A 12 -13.40 -6.76 9.96
C GLY A 12 -13.84 -8.20 9.69
N LEU A 13 -14.56 -8.45 8.58
CA LEU A 13 -15.04 -9.77 8.21
C LEU A 13 -13.88 -10.76 8.01
N VAL A 14 -12.86 -10.36 7.24
CA VAL A 14 -11.70 -11.22 6.96
C VAL A 14 -10.85 -11.44 8.21
N THR A 15 -10.74 -10.44 9.09
CA THR A 15 -10.11 -10.59 10.42
C THR A 15 -10.82 -11.65 11.26
N LEU A 16 -12.16 -11.66 11.28
CA LEU A 16 -12.92 -12.69 11.97
C LEU A 16 -12.60 -14.08 11.41
N ILE A 17 -12.60 -14.23 10.08
CA ILE A 17 -12.28 -15.51 9.43
C ILE A 17 -10.85 -15.95 9.80
N GLN A 18 -9.88 -15.06 9.81
CA GLN A 18 -8.48 -15.38 10.06
C GLN A 18 -8.20 -15.71 11.53
N ALA A 19 -8.69 -14.87 12.45
CA ALA A 19 -8.40 -15.00 13.88
C ALA A 19 -9.27 -16.04 14.59
N TRP A 20 -10.55 -16.12 14.25
CA TRP A 20 -11.46 -17.12 14.82
C TRP A 20 -11.23 -18.49 14.20
N GLY A 21 -11.01 -18.56 12.88
CA GLY A 21 -10.88 -19.77 12.12
C GLY A 21 -12.26 -20.36 11.77
N ALA A 22 -12.89 -19.77 10.76
CA ALA A 22 -14.29 -20.07 10.40
C ALA A 22 -14.52 -21.54 10.00
N THR A 23 -13.51 -22.20 9.40
CA THR A 23 -13.60 -23.58 8.95
C THR A 23 -12.27 -24.33 9.11
N GLN A 24 -12.26 -25.62 8.77
CA GLN A 24 -11.02 -26.40 8.69
C GLN A 24 -10.09 -25.98 7.52
N TRP A 25 -10.59 -25.17 6.58
CA TRP A 25 -9.86 -24.71 5.38
C TRP A 25 -9.32 -23.31 5.49
N PHE A 26 -9.90 -22.45 6.34
CA PHE A 26 -9.63 -21.04 6.48
C PHE A 26 -9.37 -20.63 7.93
N GLY A 27 -8.45 -19.69 8.11
CA GLY A 27 -8.11 -19.12 9.39
C GLY A 27 -6.97 -19.81 10.10
N ILE A 28 -5.91 -19.04 10.40
CA ILE A 28 -4.72 -19.53 11.11
C ILE A 28 -4.93 -19.64 12.62
N LYS A 29 -5.95 -18.97 13.16
CA LYS A 29 -6.30 -18.94 14.59
C LYS A 29 -5.20 -18.35 15.49
N LEU A 30 -4.54 -17.30 15.00
CA LEU A 30 -3.56 -16.50 15.71
C LEU A 30 -4.11 -15.10 15.98
N PRO A 31 -3.50 -14.32 16.90
CA PRO A 31 -3.85 -12.92 17.15
C PRO A 31 -3.36 -12.05 15.99
N VAL A 32 -4.00 -12.14 14.83
CA VAL A 32 -3.67 -11.39 13.63
C VAL A 32 -4.87 -10.63 13.12
N MET A 33 -4.66 -9.35 12.80
CA MET A 33 -5.62 -8.50 12.10
C MET A 33 -5.37 -8.59 10.59
N MET A 34 -6.42 -8.47 9.81
CA MET A 34 -6.32 -8.36 8.35
C MET A 34 -6.49 -6.91 7.93
N GLY A 35 -5.80 -6.51 6.89
CA GLY A 35 -5.91 -5.18 6.30
C GLY A 35 -5.55 -5.19 4.83
N VAL A 36 -5.71 -4.05 4.17
CA VAL A 36 -5.35 -3.90 2.76
C VAL A 36 -3.83 -3.96 2.59
N THR A 37 -3.38 -4.60 1.52
CA THR A 37 -1.95 -4.67 1.23
C THR A 37 -1.45 -3.43 0.50
N PHE A 38 -0.38 -2.84 1.00
CA PHE A 38 0.29 -1.73 0.31
C PHE A 38 0.99 -2.16 -0.98
N ALA A 39 1.33 -3.44 -1.12
CA ALA A 39 1.96 -3.97 -2.32
C ALA A 39 1.09 -3.82 -3.58
N ALA A 40 -0.23 -3.77 -3.43
CA ALA A 40 -1.18 -3.60 -4.53
C ALA A 40 -1.37 -2.15 -4.99
N VAL A 41 -0.93 -1.14 -4.21
CA VAL A 41 -1.21 0.27 -4.50
C VAL A 41 -0.65 0.69 -5.87
N ALA A 42 0.63 0.40 -6.13
CA ALA A 42 1.26 0.81 -7.39
C ALA A 42 0.63 0.13 -8.61
N PRO A 43 0.41 -1.20 -8.66
CA PRO A 43 -0.30 -1.85 -9.75
C PRO A 43 -1.73 -1.33 -9.96
N MET A 44 -2.49 -1.10 -8.88
CA MET A 44 -3.86 -0.58 -9.00
C MET A 44 -3.91 0.85 -9.53
N VAL A 45 -2.98 1.72 -9.10
CA VAL A 45 -2.85 3.08 -9.64
C VAL A 45 -2.50 3.04 -11.13
N SER A 46 -1.58 2.15 -11.53
CA SER A 46 -1.22 1.96 -12.94
C SER A 46 -2.42 1.48 -13.78
N MET A 47 -3.19 0.51 -13.28
CA MET A 47 -4.41 0.03 -13.93
C MET A 47 -5.45 1.17 -14.08
N ALA A 48 -5.64 1.97 -13.03
CA ALA A 48 -6.57 3.10 -13.06
C ALA A 48 -6.17 4.17 -14.08
N GLN A 49 -4.88 4.45 -14.22
CA GLN A 49 -4.35 5.43 -15.18
C GLN A 49 -4.43 4.94 -16.62
N ALA A 50 -4.19 3.65 -16.86
CA ALA A 50 -4.18 3.07 -18.19
C ALA A 50 -5.58 3.02 -18.84
N THR A 51 -6.63 2.86 -18.04
CA THR A 51 -7.99 2.60 -18.54
C THR A 51 -8.97 3.78 -18.41
N GLY A 52 -8.59 4.82 -17.68
CA GLY A 52 -9.35 6.07 -17.51
C GLY A 52 -10.72 5.93 -16.83
N GLY A 53 -10.87 6.46 -15.63
CA GLY A 53 -12.15 6.64 -14.95
C GLY A 53 -12.86 5.36 -14.47
N GLN A 54 -14.19 5.40 -14.44
CA GLN A 54 -15.03 4.32 -13.91
C GLN A 54 -14.89 2.98 -14.67
N ALA A 55 -14.60 3.00 -15.96
CA ALA A 55 -14.35 1.78 -16.75
C ALA A 55 -13.14 1.00 -16.21
N GLY A 56 -12.13 1.71 -15.72
CA GLY A 56 -10.95 1.09 -15.10
C GLY A 56 -11.23 0.41 -13.76
N ALA A 57 -12.21 0.87 -13.01
CA ALA A 57 -12.57 0.29 -11.72
C ALA A 57 -13.02 -1.18 -11.86
N GLY A 58 -13.84 -1.49 -12.87
CA GLY A 58 -14.28 -2.87 -13.13
C GLY A 58 -13.12 -3.82 -13.43
N LEU A 59 -12.11 -3.37 -14.19
CA LEU A 59 -10.91 -4.15 -14.49
C LEU A 59 -10.05 -4.39 -13.23
N ILE A 60 -9.90 -3.37 -12.38
CA ILE A 60 -9.19 -3.50 -11.12
C ILE A 60 -9.87 -4.54 -10.22
N PHE A 61 -11.18 -4.44 -10.02
CA PHE A 61 -11.90 -5.38 -9.16
C PHE A 61 -11.96 -6.78 -9.76
N GLY A 62 -12.05 -6.91 -11.08
CA GLY A 62 -11.92 -8.20 -11.77
C GLY A 62 -10.54 -8.83 -11.55
N ALA A 63 -9.48 -8.04 -11.62
CA ALA A 63 -8.11 -8.49 -11.33
C ALA A 63 -7.95 -8.91 -9.86
N VAL A 64 -8.52 -8.17 -8.91
CA VAL A 64 -8.50 -8.50 -7.47
C VAL A 64 -9.25 -9.81 -7.20
N ILE A 65 -10.46 -9.99 -7.75
CA ILE A 65 -11.23 -11.23 -7.63
C ILE A 65 -10.45 -12.42 -8.19
N GLY A 66 -9.93 -12.27 -9.43
CA GLY A 66 -9.17 -13.32 -10.10
C GLY A 66 -7.92 -13.72 -9.29
N ALA A 67 -7.16 -12.73 -8.82
CA ALA A 67 -5.99 -12.95 -8.00
C ALA A 67 -6.34 -13.62 -6.65
N GLY A 68 -7.45 -13.25 -6.03
CA GLY A 68 -7.94 -13.87 -4.81
C GLY A 68 -8.22 -15.37 -5.00
N VAL A 69 -8.91 -15.74 -6.09
CA VAL A 69 -9.18 -17.15 -6.43
C VAL A 69 -7.88 -17.90 -6.67
N VAL A 70 -6.98 -17.37 -7.51
CA VAL A 70 -5.69 -18.01 -7.81
C VAL A 70 -4.88 -18.16 -6.54
N SER A 71 -4.84 -17.15 -5.67
CA SER A 71 -4.12 -17.17 -4.39
C SER A 71 -4.61 -18.29 -3.47
N MET A 72 -5.91 -18.48 -3.36
CA MET A 72 -6.46 -19.60 -2.58
C MET A 72 -6.00 -20.96 -3.12
N LEU A 73 -5.92 -21.12 -4.45
CA LEU A 73 -5.52 -22.37 -5.09
C LEU A 73 -4.02 -22.64 -4.93
N ILE A 74 -3.18 -21.60 -5.02
CA ILE A 74 -1.72 -21.75 -4.94
C ILE A 74 -1.18 -21.76 -3.51
N ALA A 75 -1.98 -21.41 -2.49
CA ALA A 75 -1.55 -21.34 -1.10
C ALA A 75 -0.78 -22.60 -0.60
N PRO A 76 -1.21 -23.84 -0.90
CA PRO A 76 -0.45 -25.05 -0.53
C PRO A 76 0.93 -25.14 -1.21
N VAL A 77 1.04 -24.57 -2.41
CA VAL A 77 2.29 -24.56 -3.18
C VAL A 77 3.23 -23.51 -2.59
N ILE A 78 2.73 -22.30 -2.32
CA ILE A 78 3.52 -21.21 -1.75
C ILE A 78 4.11 -21.59 -0.40
N SER A 79 3.36 -22.28 0.47
CA SER A 79 3.91 -22.81 1.73
C SER A 79 5.13 -23.74 1.54
N GLY A 80 5.33 -24.29 0.34
CA GLY A 80 6.51 -25.08 -0.04
C GLY A 80 7.60 -24.30 -0.79
N LEU A 81 7.28 -23.10 -1.29
CA LEU A 81 8.22 -22.27 -2.05
C LEU A 81 9.04 -21.29 -1.19
N LEU A 82 8.87 -21.31 0.13
CA LEU A 82 9.60 -20.45 1.08
C LEU A 82 11.12 -20.53 0.91
N ARG A 83 11.65 -21.65 0.42
CA ARG A 83 13.07 -21.85 0.10
C ARG A 83 13.64 -20.82 -0.89
N PHE A 84 12.80 -20.19 -1.72
CA PHE A 84 13.24 -19.17 -2.70
C PHE A 84 13.24 -17.76 -2.13
N PHE A 85 12.71 -17.60 -0.91
CA PHE A 85 12.56 -16.32 -0.24
C PHE A 85 13.36 -16.27 1.07
N PRO A 86 14.70 -16.44 0.98
CA PRO A 86 15.56 -16.24 2.15
C PRO A 86 15.49 -14.78 2.62
N PRO A 87 16.02 -14.47 3.81
CA PRO A 87 15.99 -13.13 4.39
C PRO A 87 16.50 -12.02 3.50
N VAL A 88 17.52 -12.32 2.67
CA VAL A 88 18.04 -11.34 1.70
C VAL A 88 16.99 -10.94 0.68
N VAL A 89 16.16 -11.87 0.21
CA VAL A 89 15.08 -11.59 -0.74
C VAL A 89 13.92 -10.88 -0.03
N THR A 90 13.42 -11.46 1.07
CA THR A 90 12.27 -10.93 1.81
C THR A 90 12.54 -9.53 2.36
N GLY A 91 13.70 -9.33 2.99
CA GLY A 91 14.10 -8.02 3.51
C GLY A 91 14.24 -6.96 2.43
N THR A 92 14.80 -7.33 1.26
CA THR A 92 14.89 -6.43 0.10
C THR A 92 13.50 -6.02 -0.40
N ILE A 93 12.58 -6.97 -0.56
CA ILE A 93 11.22 -6.70 -1.02
C ILE A 93 10.51 -5.74 -0.07
N ILE A 94 10.53 -6.03 1.24
CA ILE A 94 9.87 -5.20 2.25
C ILE A 94 10.49 -3.80 2.31
N ALA A 95 11.82 -3.68 2.20
CA ALA A 95 12.48 -2.38 2.14
C ALA A 95 12.02 -1.58 0.91
N VAL A 96 11.94 -2.19 -0.27
CA VAL A 96 11.46 -1.54 -1.50
C VAL A 96 9.99 -1.15 -1.39
N ILE A 97 9.13 -1.98 -0.77
CA ILE A 97 7.73 -1.61 -0.48
C ILE A 97 7.70 -0.29 0.30
N GLY A 98 8.40 -0.22 1.42
CA GLY A 98 8.40 0.98 2.27
C GLY A 98 8.95 2.21 1.55
N ILE A 99 10.08 2.10 0.84
CA ILE A 99 10.70 3.19 0.08
C ILE A 99 9.77 3.68 -1.04
N SER A 100 9.15 2.77 -1.79
CA SER A 100 8.24 3.14 -2.88
C SER A 100 7.01 3.87 -2.37
N LEU A 101 6.49 3.48 -1.20
CA LEU A 101 5.32 4.09 -0.57
C LEU A 101 5.64 5.44 0.08
N MET A 102 6.88 5.70 0.51
CA MET A 102 7.27 7.02 1.01
C MET A 102 6.97 8.14 0.00
N ARG A 103 7.08 7.85 -1.31
CA ARG A 103 6.65 8.78 -2.36
C ARG A 103 5.20 9.23 -2.18
N VAL A 104 4.30 8.33 -1.79
CA VAL A 104 2.88 8.65 -1.59
C VAL A 104 2.73 9.62 -0.41
N GLY A 105 3.38 9.32 0.73
CA GLY A 105 3.38 10.21 1.89
C GLY A 105 3.97 11.58 1.58
N ILE A 106 5.08 11.64 0.86
CA ILE A 106 5.73 12.89 0.43
C ILE A 106 4.79 13.69 -0.49
N ASN A 107 4.13 13.03 -1.45
CA ASN A 107 3.17 13.69 -2.33
C ASN A 107 1.95 14.24 -1.57
N TRP A 108 1.53 13.59 -0.51
CA TRP A 108 0.46 14.11 0.36
C TRP A 108 0.86 15.36 1.14
N ILE A 109 2.17 15.51 1.45
CA ILE A 109 2.71 16.70 2.15
C ILE A 109 2.89 17.86 1.18
N PHE A 110 3.59 17.63 0.07
CA PHE A 110 4.04 18.71 -0.82
C PHE A 110 3.12 18.94 -2.02
N GLY A 111 2.38 17.93 -2.46
CA GLY A 111 1.52 17.95 -3.63
C GLY A 111 1.84 16.80 -4.60
N ASN A 112 0.84 16.41 -5.37
CA ASN A 112 0.97 15.37 -6.39
C ASN A 112 1.70 15.92 -7.64
N PRO A 113 2.44 15.09 -8.38
CA PRO A 113 3.11 15.51 -9.61
C PRO A 113 2.13 15.94 -10.72
N VAL A 114 0.86 15.57 -10.63
CA VAL A 114 -0.21 15.88 -11.59
C VAL A 114 -1.46 16.33 -10.83
N GLY A 115 -2.23 17.24 -11.44
CA GLY A 115 -3.49 17.73 -10.88
C GLY A 115 -3.40 19.08 -10.18
N PRO A 116 -4.37 19.44 -9.32
CA PRO A 116 -4.49 20.77 -8.74
C PRO A 116 -3.31 21.20 -7.87
N THR A 117 -2.56 20.24 -7.33
CA THR A 117 -1.37 20.46 -6.49
C THR A 117 -0.07 20.12 -7.21
N ALA A 118 -0.07 20.05 -8.54
CA ALA A 118 1.15 19.82 -9.33
C ALA A 118 2.16 20.97 -9.14
N PRO A 119 3.48 20.71 -9.27
CA PRO A 119 4.52 21.74 -9.08
C PRO A 119 4.37 22.95 -9.98
N ALA A 120 3.81 22.74 -11.16
CA ALA A 120 3.58 23.79 -12.14
C ALA A 120 2.16 23.71 -12.70
N VAL A 121 1.58 24.88 -12.94
CA VAL A 121 0.29 25.04 -13.62
C VAL A 121 0.50 25.67 -14.99
N PRO A 122 -0.35 25.36 -15.99
CA PRO A 122 -0.27 26.03 -17.27
C PRO A 122 -0.37 27.54 -17.11
N ASN A 123 0.48 28.27 -17.83
CA ASN A 123 0.41 29.74 -17.87
C ASN A 123 -0.85 30.15 -18.66
N PRO A 124 -1.84 30.85 -18.06
CA PRO A 124 -3.07 31.25 -18.75
C PRO A 124 -2.81 32.14 -19.97
N GLU A 125 -1.82 32.95 -19.92
CA GLU A 125 -1.44 33.83 -21.06
C GLU A 125 -0.85 32.97 -22.20
N HIS A 126 -0.01 31.98 -21.86
CA HIS A 126 0.54 31.05 -22.86
C HIS A 126 -0.58 30.25 -23.54
N LEU A 127 -1.55 29.75 -22.80
CA LEU A 127 -2.70 29.04 -23.38
C LEU A 127 -3.53 29.94 -24.30
N LYS A 128 -3.74 31.19 -23.91
CA LYS A 128 -4.45 32.16 -24.72
C LYS A 128 -3.71 32.45 -26.02
N TRP A 129 -2.41 32.73 -25.97
CA TRP A 129 -1.58 32.91 -27.15
C TRP A 129 -1.55 31.68 -28.05
N LEU A 130 -1.47 30.51 -27.48
CA LEU A 130 -1.46 29.22 -28.22
C LEU A 130 -2.78 29.02 -28.97
N ALA A 131 -3.91 29.36 -28.36
CA ALA A 131 -5.23 29.32 -28.99
C ALA A 131 -5.33 30.32 -30.15
N GLU A 132 -4.82 31.53 -29.99
CA GLU A 132 -4.76 32.59 -31.03
C GLU A 132 -3.84 32.13 -32.19
N ALA A 133 -2.69 31.53 -31.88
CA ALA A 133 -1.76 31.03 -32.88
C ALA A 133 -2.35 29.84 -33.68
N GLN A 134 -3.07 28.94 -33.01
CA GLN A 134 -3.77 27.83 -33.66
C GLN A 134 -4.90 28.32 -34.58
N ALA A 135 -5.68 29.30 -34.13
CA ALA A 135 -6.72 29.91 -34.91
C ALA A 135 -6.14 30.63 -36.16
N ALA A 136 -5.03 31.35 -36.00
CA ALA A 136 -4.33 32.00 -37.12
C ALA A 136 -3.74 30.97 -38.11
N ALA A 137 -3.18 29.86 -37.66
CA ALA A 137 -2.61 28.81 -38.52
C ALA A 137 -3.65 28.11 -39.40
N GLY A 138 -4.92 28.11 -39.00
CA GLY A 138 -6.03 27.58 -39.78
C GLY A 138 -6.58 28.50 -40.88
N ALA A 139 -6.15 29.80 -40.98
CA ALA A 139 -6.64 30.77 -41.93
C ALA A 139 -5.59 31.03 -43.03
N PRO A 140 -5.92 30.81 -44.32
CA PRO A 140 -4.97 31.08 -45.39
C PRO A 140 -4.53 32.57 -45.44
N GLY A 141 -3.22 32.76 -45.34
CA GLY A 141 -2.63 34.10 -45.39
C GLY A 141 -2.52 34.88 -44.10
N SER A 142 -2.89 34.29 -42.97
CA SER A 142 -2.73 34.93 -41.65
C SER A 142 -1.29 34.76 -41.12
N SER A 143 -0.73 35.83 -40.57
CA SER A 143 0.54 35.77 -39.83
C SER A 143 0.29 35.27 -38.42
N LEU A 144 1.17 34.38 -37.91
CA LEU A 144 1.12 33.99 -36.51
C LEU A 144 1.22 35.21 -35.59
N PRO A 145 0.47 35.23 -34.49
CA PRO A 145 0.57 36.33 -33.54
C PRO A 145 2.01 36.42 -32.99
N PRO A 146 2.51 37.64 -32.74
CA PRO A 146 3.87 37.85 -32.23
C PRO A 146 4.01 37.17 -30.88
N VAL A 147 5.11 36.42 -30.72
CA VAL A 147 5.42 35.75 -29.44
C VAL A 147 5.79 36.79 -28.41
N PRO A 148 5.06 36.97 -27.30
CA PRO A 148 5.39 37.89 -26.24
C PRO A 148 6.79 37.60 -25.66
N LYS A 149 7.54 38.61 -25.26
CA LYS A 149 8.86 38.43 -24.66
C LYS A 149 8.79 37.52 -23.42
N GLY A 150 9.60 36.44 -23.39
CA GLY A 150 9.61 35.48 -22.32
C GLY A 150 8.49 34.44 -22.35
N PHE A 151 7.52 34.56 -23.22
CA PHE A 151 6.30 33.80 -23.24
C PHE A 151 6.50 32.34 -23.75
N ALA A 152 7.29 32.17 -24.78
CA ALA A 152 7.63 30.85 -25.33
C ALA A 152 8.58 30.04 -24.40
N VAL A 153 9.21 30.70 -23.45
CA VAL A 153 10.18 30.11 -22.52
C VAL A 153 9.52 29.63 -21.21
N VAL A 154 8.31 30.16 -20.89
CA VAL A 154 7.61 29.84 -19.64
C VAL A 154 6.18 29.36 -19.90
N PRO A 155 5.99 28.16 -20.48
CA PRO A 155 4.66 27.61 -20.73
C PRO A 155 3.91 27.27 -19.45
N THR A 156 4.60 27.15 -18.32
CA THR A 156 4.04 26.85 -17.01
C THR A 156 4.53 27.82 -15.96
N LEU A 157 3.71 28.08 -14.96
CA LEU A 157 4.05 28.91 -13.78
C LEU A 157 4.15 28.01 -12.55
N PRO A 158 4.99 28.37 -11.55
CA PRO A 158 4.98 27.69 -10.26
C PRO A 158 3.58 27.70 -9.64
N ASN A 159 3.14 26.56 -9.13
CA ASN A 159 1.84 26.44 -8.49
C ASN A 159 1.94 26.88 -7.02
N PRO A 160 1.22 27.91 -6.58
CA PRO A 160 1.25 28.33 -5.17
C PRO A 160 0.66 27.31 -4.20
N ARG A 161 -0.10 26.33 -4.71
CA ARG A 161 -0.63 25.22 -3.90
C ARG A 161 0.35 24.05 -3.73
N TYR A 162 1.44 24.05 -4.49
CA TYR A 162 2.50 23.06 -4.32
C TYR A 162 3.42 23.48 -3.18
N ALA A 163 3.70 22.55 -2.27
CA ALA A 163 4.54 22.77 -1.09
C ALA A 163 4.08 23.99 -0.23
N ASP A 164 2.76 24.19 -0.13
CA ASP A 164 2.19 25.24 0.71
C ASP A 164 2.68 25.12 2.15
N LEU A 165 3.22 26.21 2.69
CA LEU A 165 3.82 26.24 4.02
C LEU A 165 2.83 25.86 5.13
N THR A 166 1.55 26.17 4.95
CA THR A 166 0.50 25.77 5.90
C THR A 166 0.37 24.26 5.94
N GLY A 167 0.27 23.61 4.77
CA GLY A 167 0.19 22.17 4.65
C GLY A 167 1.43 21.46 5.18
N VAL A 168 2.61 21.95 4.84
CA VAL A 168 3.90 21.43 5.37
C VAL A 168 3.96 21.61 6.89
N GLY A 169 3.50 22.75 7.42
CA GLY A 169 3.44 23.01 8.86
C GLY A 169 2.51 22.00 9.60
N ILE A 170 1.32 21.75 9.04
CA ILE A 170 0.37 20.76 9.60
C ILE A 170 0.99 19.38 9.60
N SER A 171 1.59 18.92 8.49
CA SER A 171 2.29 17.65 8.41
C SER A 171 3.44 17.57 9.42
N GLY A 172 4.15 18.68 9.63
CA GLY A 172 5.20 18.81 10.65
C GLY A 172 4.66 18.64 12.08
N VAL A 173 3.49 19.22 12.40
CA VAL A 173 2.82 19.05 13.70
C VAL A 173 2.40 17.59 13.91
N VAL A 174 1.83 16.94 12.89
CA VAL A 174 1.49 15.52 12.95
C VAL A 174 2.73 14.67 13.22
N LEU A 175 3.79 14.87 12.45
CA LEU A 175 5.06 14.16 12.62
C LEU A 175 5.66 14.38 14.00
N LEU A 176 5.72 15.62 14.47
CA LEU A 176 6.24 15.96 15.79
C LEU A 176 5.41 15.29 16.90
N THR A 177 4.08 15.31 16.78
CA THR A 177 3.19 14.63 17.72
C THR A 177 3.49 13.14 17.81
N ILE A 178 3.63 12.47 16.65
CA ILE A 178 3.97 11.04 16.59
C ILE A 178 5.30 10.78 17.29
N LEU A 179 6.33 11.58 16.98
CA LEU A 179 7.67 11.43 17.58
C LEU A 179 7.66 11.67 19.10
N LEU A 180 6.96 12.70 19.57
CA LEU A 180 6.86 13.00 21.01
C LEU A 180 6.12 11.89 21.74
N VAL A 181 4.99 11.42 21.20
CA VAL A 181 4.22 10.32 21.80
C VAL A 181 5.01 9.01 21.76
N ALA A 182 5.69 8.72 20.67
CA ALA A 182 6.56 7.53 20.57
C ALA A 182 7.73 7.59 21.59
N ARG A 183 8.29 8.79 21.84
CA ARG A 183 9.45 8.97 22.74
C ARG A 183 9.05 8.98 24.22
N PHE A 184 7.96 9.65 24.56
CA PHE A 184 7.56 9.89 25.95
C PHE A 184 6.38 9.01 26.40
N GLY A 185 5.60 8.47 25.47
CA GLY A 185 4.53 7.52 25.72
C GLY A 185 5.09 6.19 26.22
N LYS A 186 4.37 5.55 27.14
CA LYS A 186 4.73 4.23 27.69
C LYS A 186 3.70 3.20 27.26
N GLY A 187 4.17 2.01 26.88
CA GLY A 187 3.32 0.87 26.54
C GLY A 187 2.29 1.22 25.45
N PHE A 188 1.02 1.13 25.76
CA PHE A 188 -0.09 1.37 24.84
C PHE A 188 -0.02 2.73 24.11
N TRP A 189 0.33 3.82 24.81
CA TRP A 189 0.38 5.16 24.22
C TRP A 189 1.41 5.29 23.10
N ALA A 190 2.58 4.68 23.27
CA ALA A 190 3.60 4.68 22.23
C ALA A 190 3.09 4.00 20.93
N ASN A 191 2.31 2.91 21.07
CA ASN A 191 1.81 2.14 19.94
C ASN A 191 0.71 2.84 19.16
N ILE A 192 -0.09 3.71 19.80
CA ILE A 192 -1.13 4.51 19.14
C ILE A 192 -0.63 5.89 18.70
N SER A 193 0.67 6.14 18.74
CA SER A 193 1.27 7.44 18.42
C SER A 193 0.84 7.99 17.07
N VAL A 194 0.75 7.15 16.03
CA VAL A 194 0.30 7.54 14.70
C VAL A 194 -1.16 7.99 14.72
N LEU A 195 -2.03 7.25 15.41
CA LEU A 195 -3.44 7.62 15.56
C LEU A 195 -3.57 8.97 16.27
N LEU A 196 -2.83 9.18 17.35
CA LEU A 196 -2.83 10.46 18.08
C LEU A 196 -2.32 11.61 17.21
N GLY A 197 -1.30 11.36 16.38
CA GLY A 197 -0.81 12.34 15.40
C GLY A 197 -1.90 12.73 14.40
N ILE A 198 -2.64 11.77 13.87
CA ILE A 198 -3.77 12.01 12.94
C ILE A 198 -4.88 12.80 13.65
N ILE A 199 -5.23 12.43 14.89
CA ILE A 199 -6.26 13.16 15.66
C ILE A 199 -5.84 14.61 15.91
N VAL A 200 -4.61 14.85 16.37
CA VAL A 200 -4.10 16.21 16.58
C VAL A 200 -4.07 17.00 15.27
N GLY A 201 -3.58 16.41 14.18
CA GLY A 201 -3.62 17.03 12.85
C GLY A 201 -5.05 17.35 12.40
N GLY A 202 -5.99 16.44 12.64
CA GLY A 202 -7.42 16.64 12.36
C GLY A 202 -8.01 17.81 13.18
N VAL A 203 -7.70 17.90 14.48
CA VAL A 203 -8.15 19.01 15.33
C VAL A 203 -7.55 20.34 14.85
N VAL A 204 -6.26 20.36 14.51
CA VAL A 204 -5.61 21.58 13.98
C VAL A 204 -6.27 22.00 12.67
N THR A 205 -6.46 21.10 11.71
CA THR A 205 -7.08 21.43 10.43
C THR A 205 -8.55 21.81 10.56
N ALA A 206 -9.29 21.22 11.50
CA ALA A 206 -10.66 21.61 11.81
C ALA A 206 -10.71 23.03 12.41
N SER A 207 -9.81 23.36 13.34
CA SER A 207 -9.73 24.71 13.93
C SER A 207 -9.35 25.79 12.92
N MET A 208 -8.59 25.44 11.88
CA MET A 208 -8.23 26.33 10.77
C MET A 208 -9.30 26.42 9.66
N GLY A 209 -10.41 25.67 9.81
CA GLY A 209 -11.48 25.65 8.79
C GLY A 209 -11.09 24.92 7.48
N LEU A 210 -10.06 24.08 7.51
CA LEU A 210 -9.56 23.35 6.34
C LEU A 210 -10.27 22.00 6.14
N MET A 211 -11.14 21.59 7.06
CA MET A 211 -11.93 20.37 6.95
C MET A 211 -13.33 20.66 6.40
N ASP A 212 -13.76 19.87 5.42
CA ASP A 212 -15.12 19.94 4.88
C ASP A 212 -16.02 18.92 5.56
N PHE A 213 -16.91 19.41 6.43
CA PHE A 213 -17.87 18.59 7.15
C PHE A 213 -19.23 18.43 6.43
N HIS A 214 -19.41 19.02 5.23
CA HIS A 214 -20.66 18.89 4.49
C HIS A 214 -21.01 17.43 4.18
N LYS A 215 -20.00 16.64 3.79
CA LYS A 215 -20.16 15.19 3.57
C LYS A 215 -20.54 14.44 4.83
N VAL A 216 -19.99 14.83 5.98
CA VAL A 216 -20.30 14.23 7.28
C VAL A 216 -21.74 14.54 7.70
N ALA A 217 -22.17 15.78 7.48
CA ALA A 217 -23.54 16.22 7.81
C ALA A 217 -24.57 15.48 6.93
N GLY A 218 -24.28 15.30 5.64
CA GLY A 218 -25.17 14.62 4.69
C GLY A 218 -25.11 13.09 4.76
N ALA A 219 -24.12 12.50 5.41
CA ALA A 219 -23.97 11.05 5.50
C ALA A 219 -25.03 10.43 6.43
N GLN A 220 -25.54 9.27 6.05
CA GLN A 220 -26.44 8.47 6.88
C GLN A 220 -25.72 7.91 8.10
N TRP A 221 -26.46 7.62 9.18
CA TRP A 221 -25.89 6.96 10.34
C TRP A 221 -25.60 5.49 10.08
N PHE A 222 -26.48 4.81 9.34
CA PHE A 222 -26.38 3.40 9.01
C PHE A 222 -26.59 3.22 7.51
N ASP A 223 -25.75 2.43 6.89
CA ASP A 223 -25.89 1.99 5.51
C ASP A 223 -25.35 0.57 5.36
N MET A 224 -25.94 -0.19 4.45
CA MET A 224 -25.53 -1.55 4.22
C MET A 224 -24.48 -1.58 3.12
N VAL A 225 -23.33 -2.14 3.42
CA VAL A 225 -22.27 -2.36 2.43
C VAL A 225 -22.69 -3.49 1.49
N LEU A 226 -22.89 -3.17 0.22
CA LEU A 226 -23.34 -4.12 -0.79
C LEU A 226 -22.20 -4.54 -1.72
N PRO A 227 -22.19 -5.79 -2.22
CA PRO A 227 -21.26 -6.19 -3.26
C PRO A 227 -21.52 -5.43 -4.57
N PHE A 228 -20.45 -5.16 -5.33
CA PHE A 228 -20.48 -4.53 -6.67
C PHE A 228 -21.12 -3.14 -6.71
N GLU A 229 -21.10 -2.40 -5.62
CA GLU A 229 -21.75 -1.09 -5.51
C GLU A 229 -21.09 -0.01 -6.40
N ILE A 230 -19.78 -0.09 -6.60
CA ILE A 230 -19.02 0.90 -7.37
C ILE A 230 -18.92 0.50 -8.85
N ALA A 231 -18.55 -0.75 -9.12
CA ALA A 231 -18.41 -1.26 -10.48
C ALA A 231 -18.55 -2.78 -10.54
N LEU A 232 -19.11 -3.28 -11.64
CA LEU A 232 -19.11 -4.71 -11.94
C LEU A 232 -17.72 -5.16 -12.40
N PRO A 233 -17.27 -6.36 -11.99
CA PRO A 233 -15.94 -6.84 -12.32
C PRO A 233 -15.83 -7.18 -13.82
N VAL A 234 -14.71 -6.76 -14.42
CA VAL A 234 -14.31 -7.13 -15.79
C VAL A 234 -12.99 -7.88 -15.69
N PHE A 235 -12.94 -9.09 -16.24
CA PHE A 235 -11.80 -9.97 -16.11
C PHE A 235 -10.83 -9.82 -17.28
N ASP A 236 -9.59 -9.40 -16.97
CA ASP A 236 -8.47 -9.35 -17.91
C ASP A 236 -7.35 -10.29 -17.42
N PRO A 237 -6.91 -11.26 -18.23
CA PRO A 237 -5.92 -12.26 -17.82
C PRO A 237 -4.57 -11.64 -17.39
N ILE A 238 -4.14 -10.55 -18.05
CA ILE A 238 -2.85 -9.89 -17.76
C ILE A 238 -2.93 -9.16 -16.42
N LEU A 239 -4.04 -8.46 -16.18
CA LEU A 239 -4.26 -7.76 -14.92
C LEU A 239 -4.42 -8.74 -13.74
N ILE A 240 -5.11 -9.88 -13.97
CA ILE A 240 -5.20 -10.97 -13.00
C ILE A 240 -3.82 -11.54 -12.69
N LEU A 241 -2.99 -11.80 -13.72
CA LEU A 241 -1.62 -12.28 -13.53
C LEU A 241 -0.79 -11.28 -12.72
N THR A 242 -0.85 -10.00 -13.08
CA THR A 242 -0.14 -8.93 -12.37
C THR A 242 -0.52 -8.90 -10.89
N MET A 243 -1.83 -8.91 -10.60
CA MET A 243 -2.31 -8.90 -9.22
C MET A 243 -2.01 -10.21 -8.48
N THR A 244 -1.99 -11.34 -9.18
CA THR A 244 -1.57 -12.65 -8.61
C THR A 244 -0.10 -12.62 -8.18
N LEU A 245 0.78 -12.01 -8.97
CA LEU A 245 2.19 -11.86 -8.61
C LEU A 245 2.34 -10.97 -7.35
N VAL A 246 1.55 -9.90 -7.23
CA VAL A 246 1.49 -9.12 -5.99
C VAL A 246 1.07 -9.99 -4.82
N MET A 247 0.02 -10.81 -4.98
CA MET A 247 -0.47 -11.68 -3.91
C MET A 247 0.56 -12.76 -3.51
N ILE A 248 1.38 -13.25 -4.43
CA ILE A 248 2.49 -14.16 -4.07
C ILE A 248 3.48 -13.47 -3.13
N VAL A 249 3.85 -12.22 -3.41
CA VAL A 249 4.73 -11.43 -2.53
C VAL A 249 4.09 -11.25 -1.15
N VAL A 250 2.80 -10.90 -1.13
CA VAL A 250 2.01 -10.74 0.10
C VAL A 250 1.96 -12.03 0.93
N MET A 251 1.72 -13.17 0.28
CA MET A 251 1.68 -14.47 0.96
C MET A 251 3.01 -14.83 1.64
N ILE A 252 4.13 -14.41 1.05
CA ILE A 252 5.45 -14.63 1.64
C ILE A 252 5.63 -13.75 2.87
N GLU A 253 5.24 -12.47 2.78
CA GLU A 253 5.23 -11.56 3.91
C GLU A 253 4.35 -12.12 5.05
N SER A 254 3.11 -12.52 4.74
CA SER A 254 2.19 -13.13 5.70
C SER A 254 2.76 -14.38 6.37
N THR A 255 3.51 -15.21 5.63
CA THR A 255 4.14 -16.40 6.21
C THR A 255 5.14 -16.03 7.29
N GLY A 256 5.98 -15.01 7.06
CA GLY A 256 6.91 -14.49 8.08
C GLY A 256 6.17 -14.06 9.35
N MET A 257 5.08 -13.33 9.18
CA MET A 257 4.24 -12.86 10.31
C MET A 257 3.57 -14.00 11.08
N PHE A 258 3.07 -15.03 10.40
CA PHE A 258 2.46 -16.19 11.05
C PHE A 258 3.47 -16.98 11.88
N LEU A 259 4.70 -17.13 11.38
CA LEU A 259 5.77 -17.78 12.11
C LEU A 259 6.18 -16.99 13.35
N ALA A 260 6.32 -15.67 13.24
CA ALA A 260 6.60 -14.78 14.36
C ALA A 260 5.51 -14.83 15.44
N LEU A 261 4.24 -14.74 15.04
CA LEU A 261 3.10 -14.88 15.96
C LEU A 261 3.05 -16.27 16.61
N GLY A 262 3.38 -17.33 15.87
CA GLY A 262 3.49 -18.69 16.40
C GLY A 262 4.48 -18.75 17.54
N GLU A 263 5.67 -18.19 17.35
CA GLU A 263 6.71 -18.13 18.38
C GLU A 263 6.27 -17.32 19.62
N MET A 264 5.75 -16.10 19.39
CA MET A 264 5.28 -15.23 20.49
C MET A 264 4.15 -15.87 21.30
N THR A 265 3.28 -16.64 20.65
CA THR A 265 2.15 -17.33 21.32
C THR A 265 2.52 -18.70 21.86
N GLY A 266 3.74 -19.20 21.61
CA GLY A 266 4.19 -20.52 21.98
C GLY A 266 3.51 -21.65 21.20
N ARG A 267 3.00 -21.36 20.00
CA ARG A 267 2.31 -22.32 19.14
C ARG A 267 3.19 -22.69 17.96
N GLU A 268 3.48 -23.97 17.80
CA GLU A 268 4.12 -24.50 16.59
C GLU A 268 3.19 -24.34 15.40
N ILE A 269 3.69 -23.72 14.32
CA ILE A 269 2.93 -23.47 13.10
C ILE A 269 3.28 -24.55 12.08
N SER A 270 2.30 -25.40 11.81
CA SER A 270 2.43 -26.45 10.81
C SER A 270 2.28 -25.89 9.39
N ARG A 271 2.71 -26.67 8.38
CA ARG A 271 2.47 -26.35 6.97
C ARG A 271 0.98 -26.19 6.65
N ASP A 272 0.12 -26.97 7.28
CA ASP A 272 -1.33 -26.87 7.11
C ASP A 272 -1.89 -25.60 7.74
N ASP A 273 -1.36 -25.18 8.88
CA ASP A 273 -1.71 -23.88 9.49
C ASP A 273 -1.34 -22.72 8.56
N LEU A 274 -0.13 -22.73 8.00
CA LEU A 274 0.30 -21.74 7.01
C LEU A 274 -0.62 -21.75 5.78
N THR A 275 -0.91 -22.91 5.24
CA THR A 275 -1.80 -23.04 4.08
C THR A 275 -3.19 -22.46 4.37
N ARG A 276 -3.75 -22.69 5.56
CA ARG A 276 -5.04 -22.10 5.97
C ARG A 276 -4.99 -20.60 6.11
N GLY A 277 -3.91 -20.08 6.71
CA GLY A 277 -3.68 -18.62 6.82
C GLY A 277 -3.58 -17.95 5.45
N LEU A 278 -2.75 -18.51 4.56
CA LEU A 278 -2.54 -17.97 3.21
C LEU A 278 -3.80 -18.10 2.33
N ARG A 279 -4.58 -19.16 2.48
CA ARG A 279 -5.89 -19.25 1.81
C ARG A 279 -6.83 -18.14 2.28
N THR A 280 -6.75 -17.75 3.54
CA THR A 280 -7.58 -16.65 4.07
C THR A 280 -7.15 -15.30 3.51
N ASP A 281 -5.87 -15.07 3.27
CA ASP A 281 -5.41 -13.87 2.54
C ASP A 281 -6.00 -13.84 1.12
N GLY A 282 -6.00 -14.98 0.42
CA GLY A 282 -6.65 -15.12 -0.88
C GLY A 282 -8.17 -14.93 -0.82
N LEU A 283 -8.84 -15.51 0.18
CA LEU A 283 -10.30 -15.34 0.39
C LEU A 283 -10.63 -13.88 0.73
N GLY A 284 -9.83 -13.23 1.58
CA GLY A 284 -9.99 -11.81 1.89
C GLY A 284 -9.87 -10.94 0.65
N THR A 285 -8.90 -11.24 -0.21
CA THR A 285 -8.72 -10.56 -1.49
C THR A 285 -9.91 -10.78 -2.43
N LEU A 286 -10.44 -12.01 -2.51
CA LEU A 286 -11.66 -12.32 -3.26
C LEU A 286 -12.85 -11.50 -2.74
N ILE A 287 -13.10 -11.52 -1.43
CA ILE A 287 -14.18 -10.76 -0.79
C ILE A 287 -13.96 -9.26 -1.02
N GLY A 288 -12.73 -8.76 -0.90
CA GLY A 288 -12.38 -7.38 -1.20
C GLY A 288 -12.79 -6.98 -2.61
N GLY A 289 -12.48 -7.79 -3.61
CA GLY A 289 -12.89 -7.54 -4.99
C GLY A 289 -14.42 -7.55 -5.19
N LEU A 290 -15.15 -8.43 -4.49
CA LEU A 290 -16.62 -8.48 -4.53
C LEU A 290 -17.25 -7.21 -3.93
N PHE A 291 -16.68 -6.67 -2.88
CA PHE A 291 -17.13 -5.43 -2.23
C PHE A 291 -16.45 -4.18 -2.78
N ASN A 292 -15.81 -4.27 -3.94
CA ASN A 292 -15.13 -3.18 -4.61
C ASN A 292 -14.07 -2.49 -3.73
N THR A 293 -13.32 -3.27 -2.96
CA THR A 293 -12.21 -2.82 -2.14
C THR A 293 -10.86 -3.36 -2.68
N PHE A 294 -9.87 -3.42 -1.83
CA PHE A 294 -8.48 -3.73 -2.17
C PHE A 294 -8.12 -5.19 -1.87
N PRO A 295 -6.97 -5.69 -2.33
CA PRO A 295 -6.43 -6.97 -1.87
C PRO A 295 -6.06 -6.93 -0.38
N TYR A 296 -6.32 -8.03 0.32
CA TYR A 296 -6.11 -8.15 1.76
C TYR A 296 -4.89 -9.00 2.12
N THR A 297 -4.28 -8.65 3.24
CA THR A 297 -3.13 -9.34 3.82
C THR A 297 -3.23 -9.40 5.34
N SER A 298 -2.48 -10.29 5.96
CA SER A 298 -2.20 -10.25 7.38
C SER A 298 -1.34 -9.02 7.71
N PHE A 299 -1.71 -8.25 8.75
CA PHE A 299 -1.19 -6.91 8.99
C PHE A 299 0.06 -6.96 9.87
N SER A 300 1.22 -6.58 9.34
CA SER A 300 2.51 -6.67 10.04
C SER A 300 2.59 -5.79 11.30
N GLN A 301 1.96 -4.62 11.29
CA GLN A 301 1.93 -3.72 12.44
C GLN A 301 1.24 -4.35 13.66
N ASN A 302 0.27 -5.24 13.45
CA ASN A 302 -0.38 -5.99 14.52
C ASN A 302 0.59 -6.93 15.23
N VAL A 303 1.52 -7.55 14.49
CA VAL A 303 2.54 -8.44 15.06
C VAL A 303 3.43 -7.67 16.04
N GLY A 304 3.87 -6.47 15.65
CA GLY A 304 4.60 -5.57 16.53
C GLY A 304 3.82 -5.19 17.81
N LEU A 305 2.50 -4.95 17.68
CA LEU A 305 1.64 -4.69 18.85
C LEU A 305 1.57 -5.88 19.81
N VAL A 306 1.45 -7.10 19.30
CA VAL A 306 1.45 -8.32 20.12
C VAL A 306 2.78 -8.45 20.87
N ALA A 307 3.90 -8.16 20.21
CA ALA A 307 5.22 -8.20 20.84
C ALA A 307 5.36 -7.21 22.00
N VAL A 308 4.93 -5.95 21.80
CA VAL A 308 5.09 -4.88 22.80
C VAL A 308 4.06 -4.98 23.93
N THR A 309 2.80 -5.28 23.61
CA THR A 309 1.73 -5.36 24.61
C THR A 309 1.70 -6.67 25.39
N GLY A 310 2.31 -7.73 24.84
CA GLY A 310 2.22 -9.08 25.39
C GLY A 310 0.82 -9.71 25.30
N VAL A 311 -0.12 -9.07 24.60
CA VAL A 311 -1.51 -9.56 24.42
C VAL A 311 -1.53 -10.61 23.32
N LYS A 312 -1.50 -11.88 23.73
CA LYS A 312 -1.39 -13.05 22.84
C LYS A 312 -2.74 -13.69 22.46
N SER A 313 -3.84 -13.14 22.96
CA SER A 313 -5.17 -13.69 22.75
C SER A 313 -5.73 -13.32 21.38
N ARG A 314 -6.04 -14.32 20.55
CA ARG A 314 -6.71 -14.12 19.25
C ARG A 314 -8.10 -13.47 19.37
N TRP A 315 -8.75 -13.59 20.52
CA TRP A 315 -10.06 -13.01 20.79
C TRP A 315 -10.06 -11.49 20.78
N VAL A 316 -8.90 -10.88 21.07
CA VAL A 316 -8.74 -9.41 20.93
C VAL A 316 -8.85 -9.00 19.46
N CYS A 317 -8.26 -9.76 18.53
CA CYS A 317 -8.41 -9.52 17.10
C CYS A 317 -9.84 -9.82 16.62
N VAL A 318 -10.50 -10.85 17.17
CA VAL A 318 -11.92 -11.11 16.90
C VAL A 318 -12.79 -9.93 17.33
N ALA A 319 -12.57 -9.39 18.54
CA ALA A 319 -13.28 -8.19 19.00
C ALA A 319 -12.97 -6.96 18.10
N GLY A 320 -11.69 -6.77 17.73
CA GLY A 320 -11.27 -5.74 16.78
C GLY A 320 -11.97 -5.87 15.42
N GLY A 321 -12.07 -7.09 14.90
CA GLY A 321 -12.80 -7.38 13.66
C GLY A 321 -14.29 -7.02 13.76
N MET A 322 -14.95 -7.33 14.88
CA MET A 322 -16.33 -6.91 15.11
C MET A 322 -16.49 -5.38 15.16
N ILE A 323 -15.56 -4.68 15.80
CA ILE A 323 -15.54 -3.22 15.84
C ILE A 323 -15.41 -2.65 14.43
N LEU A 324 -14.52 -3.20 13.60
CA LEU A 324 -14.33 -2.76 12.22
C LEU A 324 -15.59 -2.97 11.36
N ILE A 325 -16.30 -4.11 11.53
CA ILE A 325 -17.60 -4.33 10.85
C ILE A 325 -18.61 -3.25 11.25
N VAL A 326 -18.73 -2.96 12.55
CA VAL A 326 -19.64 -1.91 13.04
C VAL A 326 -19.27 -0.55 12.46
N LEU A 327 -17.98 -0.21 12.44
CA LEU A 327 -17.49 1.05 11.84
C LEU A 327 -17.75 1.11 10.32
N GLY A 328 -17.64 -0.01 9.62
CA GLY A 328 -17.94 -0.11 8.19
C GLY A 328 -19.41 0.15 7.85
N VAL A 329 -20.33 -0.19 8.77
CA VAL A 329 -21.78 0.05 8.63
C VAL A 329 -22.18 1.48 9.06
N LEU A 330 -21.22 2.31 9.48
CA LEU A 330 -21.41 3.69 9.91
C LEU A 330 -20.79 4.69 8.91
N PRO A 331 -21.48 5.06 7.80
CA PRO A 331 -20.93 5.95 6.77
C PRO A 331 -20.46 7.32 7.30
N LYS A 332 -21.04 7.80 8.40
CA LYS A 332 -20.59 9.02 9.07
C LYS A 332 -19.13 8.95 9.52
N MET A 333 -18.70 7.79 10.00
CA MET A 333 -17.31 7.59 10.41
C MET A 333 -16.36 7.59 9.19
N ALA A 334 -16.77 6.93 8.11
CA ALA A 334 -16.05 6.96 6.85
C ALA A 334 -15.97 8.38 6.25
N ALA A 335 -17.08 9.14 6.29
CA ALA A 335 -17.12 10.53 5.84
C ALA A 335 -16.21 11.44 6.70
N LEU A 336 -16.11 11.18 8.02
CA LEU A 336 -15.20 11.90 8.91
C LEU A 336 -13.74 11.66 8.53
N ILE A 337 -13.37 10.41 8.25
CA ILE A 337 -12.02 10.06 7.79
C ILE A 337 -11.74 10.70 6.43
N GLU A 338 -12.71 10.69 5.51
CA GLU A 338 -12.61 11.33 4.19
C GLU A 338 -12.45 12.86 4.28
N SER A 339 -12.97 13.49 5.33
CA SER A 339 -12.86 14.93 5.54
C SER A 339 -11.45 15.39 5.96
N LEU A 340 -10.58 14.46 6.37
CA LEU A 340 -9.20 14.78 6.74
C LEU A 340 -8.40 15.25 5.52
N PRO A 341 -7.74 16.42 5.57
CA PRO A 341 -6.86 16.87 4.51
C PRO A 341 -5.69 15.89 4.30
N THR A 342 -5.28 15.70 3.05
CA THR A 342 -4.18 14.78 2.70
C THR A 342 -2.87 15.10 3.41
N VAL A 343 -2.62 16.36 3.75
CA VAL A 343 -1.42 16.80 4.50
C VAL A 343 -1.34 16.18 5.90
N VAL A 344 -2.48 15.91 6.56
CA VAL A 344 -2.52 15.21 7.85
C VAL A 344 -2.08 13.76 7.66
N LEU A 345 -2.62 13.11 6.62
CA LEU A 345 -2.27 11.73 6.26
C LEU A 345 -0.82 11.63 5.77
N GLY A 346 -0.29 12.70 5.17
CA GLY A 346 1.09 12.79 4.71
C GLY A 346 2.10 12.69 5.84
N GLY A 347 1.91 13.46 6.92
CA GLY A 347 2.76 13.40 8.10
C GLY A 347 2.75 12.02 8.77
N ALA A 348 1.58 11.40 8.89
CA ALA A 348 1.43 10.03 9.40
C ALA A 348 2.01 8.98 8.44
N GLY A 349 1.73 9.13 7.15
CA GLY A 349 2.18 8.24 6.08
C GLY A 349 3.70 8.15 5.99
N LEU A 350 4.40 9.28 6.15
CA LEU A 350 5.87 9.31 6.17
C LEU A 350 6.44 8.37 7.24
N VAL A 351 5.85 8.39 8.44
CA VAL A 351 6.27 7.50 9.54
C VAL A 351 5.87 6.05 9.23
N MET A 352 4.63 5.81 8.83
CA MET A 352 4.14 4.44 8.58
C MET A 352 4.93 3.75 7.47
N PHE A 353 5.13 4.41 6.34
CA PHE A 353 5.87 3.84 5.22
C PHE A 353 7.37 3.72 5.53
N GLY A 354 7.92 4.70 6.28
CA GLY A 354 9.28 4.62 6.82
C GLY A 354 9.49 3.42 7.74
N MET A 355 8.50 3.09 8.58
CA MET A 355 8.55 1.91 9.45
C MET A 355 8.52 0.60 8.66
N VAL A 356 7.79 0.54 7.55
CA VAL A 356 7.83 -0.63 6.65
C VAL A 356 9.24 -0.79 6.06
N ALA A 357 9.85 0.30 5.56
CA ALA A 357 11.22 0.26 5.05
C ALA A 357 12.22 -0.18 6.14
N ALA A 358 12.08 0.36 7.36
CA ALA A 358 12.92 -0.01 8.50
C ALA A 358 12.78 -1.49 8.88
N THR A 359 11.59 -2.07 8.76
CA THR A 359 11.36 -3.52 8.96
C THR A 359 12.13 -4.33 7.93
N GLY A 360 12.11 -3.95 6.65
CA GLY A 360 12.92 -4.58 5.62
C GLY A 360 14.41 -4.51 5.91
N ILE A 361 14.91 -3.34 6.34
CA ILE A 361 16.31 -3.15 6.73
C ILE A 361 16.67 -4.03 7.93
N ARG A 362 15.80 -4.16 8.92
CA ARG A 362 15.99 -5.02 10.10
C ARG A 362 16.11 -6.50 9.69
N ILE A 363 15.29 -6.97 8.75
CA ILE A 363 15.42 -8.32 8.21
C ILE A 363 16.78 -8.49 7.51
N LEU A 364 17.22 -7.48 6.73
CA LEU A 364 18.51 -7.50 6.06
C LEU A 364 19.69 -7.48 7.04
N SER A 365 19.57 -6.89 8.22
CA SER A 365 20.64 -6.88 9.22
C SER A 365 21.00 -8.29 9.74
N ASN A 366 20.08 -9.25 9.61
CA ASN A 366 20.31 -10.65 9.96
C ASN A 366 20.98 -11.46 8.83
N VAL A 367 21.23 -10.83 7.67
CA VAL A 367 21.90 -11.47 6.52
C VAL A 367 23.42 -11.32 6.66
N ASP A 368 24.15 -12.43 6.55
CA ASP A 368 25.61 -12.41 6.58
C ASP A 368 26.16 -11.96 5.21
N PHE A 369 26.45 -10.66 5.12
CA PHE A 369 27.04 -10.03 3.94
C PHE A 369 28.57 -10.26 3.85
N GLN A 370 29.23 -10.60 4.96
CA GLN A 370 30.69 -10.84 4.96
C GLN A 370 30.99 -12.23 4.43
N LYS A 371 30.23 -13.23 4.87
CA LYS A 371 30.39 -14.61 4.44
C LYS A 371 29.97 -14.83 2.98
N ASN A 372 28.93 -14.13 2.55
CA ASN A 372 28.44 -14.20 1.17
C ASN A 372 28.26 -12.79 0.55
N ARG A 373 29.28 -12.34 -0.17
CA ARG A 373 29.30 -11.03 -0.85
C ARG A 373 28.21 -10.90 -1.92
N ASN A 374 27.72 -12.01 -2.47
CA ASN A 374 26.66 -11.97 -3.49
C ASN A 374 25.34 -11.43 -2.92
N ASN A 375 25.11 -11.59 -1.61
CA ASN A 375 23.92 -11.04 -0.96
C ASN A 375 23.84 -9.52 -1.10
N ALA A 376 24.98 -8.81 -1.01
CA ALA A 376 25.02 -7.36 -1.23
C ALA A 376 24.65 -6.99 -2.68
N MET A 377 25.10 -7.79 -3.65
CA MET A 377 24.74 -7.58 -5.06
C MET A 377 23.25 -7.80 -5.32
N ILE A 378 22.66 -8.85 -4.71
CA ILE A 378 21.23 -9.13 -4.81
C ILE A 378 20.43 -7.92 -4.29
N VAL A 379 20.76 -7.41 -3.10
CA VAL A 379 20.09 -6.26 -2.50
C VAL A 379 20.24 -5.01 -3.38
N ALA A 380 21.47 -4.68 -3.77
CA ALA A 380 21.78 -3.46 -4.53
C ALA A 380 21.05 -3.42 -5.88
N VAL A 381 21.15 -4.49 -6.67
CA VAL A 381 20.52 -4.56 -8.00
C VAL A 381 19.00 -4.59 -7.89
N SER A 382 18.45 -5.34 -6.92
CA SER A 382 17.00 -5.42 -6.75
C SER A 382 16.38 -4.10 -6.30
N ILE A 383 17.02 -3.36 -5.39
CA ILE A 383 16.58 -2.01 -5.02
C ILE A 383 16.69 -1.08 -6.24
N GLY A 384 17.83 -1.11 -6.97
CA GLY A 384 18.02 -0.27 -8.16
C GLY A 384 16.93 -0.50 -9.21
N VAL A 385 16.66 -1.75 -9.56
CA VAL A 385 15.60 -2.12 -10.52
C VAL A 385 14.21 -1.73 -10.01
N GLY A 386 13.94 -1.93 -8.71
CA GLY A 386 12.68 -1.51 -8.09
C GLY A 386 12.45 0.00 -8.07
N MET A 387 13.52 0.80 -8.10
CA MET A 387 13.43 2.26 -8.12
C MET A 387 13.23 2.84 -9.54
N ILE A 388 13.40 2.06 -10.61
CA ILE A 388 13.26 2.54 -11.99
C ILE A 388 11.89 3.24 -12.23
N PRO A 389 10.73 2.64 -11.92
CA PRO A 389 9.45 3.29 -12.17
C PRO A 389 9.25 4.56 -11.36
N LEU A 390 9.93 4.68 -10.22
CA LEU A 390 9.85 5.82 -9.33
C LEU A 390 10.62 7.02 -9.88
N ILE A 391 11.82 6.78 -10.41
CA ILE A 391 12.80 7.81 -10.81
C ILE A 391 12.67 8.14 -12.29
N ALA A 392 12.38 7.15 -13.14
CA ALA A 392 12.27 7.27 -14.58
C ALA A 392 10.89 6.84 -15.10
N PRO A 393 9.80 7.57 -14.80
CA PRO A 393 8.42 7.13 -15.11
C PRO A 393 8.17 6.92 -16.61
N ASN A 394 8.96 7.55 -17.47
CA ASN A 394 8.83 7.45 -18.93
C ASN A 394 9.62 6.27 -19.54
N PHE A 395 10.31 5.45 -18.74
CA PHE A 395 11.10 4.30 -19.23
C PHE A 395 10.28 3.31 -20.07
N ARG A 396 8.96 3.29 -19.86
CA ARG A 396 8.00 2.37 -20.49
C ARG A 396 7.51 2.82 -21.88
N GLN A 397 7.82 4.05 -22.35
CA GLN A 397 7.19 4.65 -23.53
C GLN A 397 7.31 3.81 -24.82
N TRP A 398 8.32 2.95 -24.91
CA TRP A 398 8.55 2.05 -26.04
C TRP A 398 8.14 0.59 -25.78
N MET A 399 7.58 0.31 -24.60
CA MET A 399 7.19 -1.05 -24.22
C MET A 399 5.72 -1.31 -24.57
N PRO A 400 5.32 -2.57 -24.83
CA PRO A 400 3.92 -2.92 -25.09
C PRO A 400 3.02 -2.52 -23.91
N HIS A 401 1.87 -1.90 -24.21
CA HIS A 401 0.92 -1.45 -23.17
C HIS A 401 0.44 -2.57 -22.25
N ALA A 402 0.33 -3.80 -22.77
CA ALA A 402 -0.13 -4.94 -22.00
C ALA A 402 0.73 -5.26 -20.77
N ILE A 403 2.04 -4.97 -20.82
CA ILE A 403 2.95 -5.24 -19.69
C ILE A 403 3.17 -4.03 -18.76
N HIS A 404 2.60 -2.85 -19.08
CA HIS A 404 2.76 -1.65 -18.27
C HIS A 404 2.40 -1.89 -16.79
N PRO A 405 1.24 -2.50 -16.43
CA PRO A 405 0.89 -2.73 -15.04
C PRO A 405 1.91 -3.57 -14.26
N LEU A 406 2.61 -4.45 -14.96
CA LEU A 406 3.65 -5.30 -14.38
C LEU A 406 4.96 -4.53 -14.15
N ILE A 407 5.42 -3.77 -15.15
CA ILE A 407 6.72 -3.08 -15.10
C ILE A 407 6.67 -1.75 -14.32
N GLU A 408 5.50 -1.13 -14.19
CA GLU A 408 5.29 0.08 -13.40
C GLU A 408 5.33 -0.18 -11.89
N SER A 409 5.17 -1.43 -11.47
CA SER A 409 5.30 -1.81 -10.07
C SER A 409 6.76 -2.04 -9.72
N GLY A 410 7.39 -1.06 -9.09
CA GLY A 410 8.76 -1.21 -8.56
C GLY A 410 8.89 -2.37 -7.57
N ILE A 411 7.82 -2.66 -6.82
CA ILE A 411 7.76 -3.78 -5.89
C ILE A 411 7.86 -5.12 -6.64
N LEU A 412 7.10 -5.29 -7.72
CA LEU A 412 7.16 -6.50 -8.54
C LEU A 412 8.52 -6.64 -9.21
N LEU A 413 9.06 -5.57 -9.79
CA LEU A 413 10.38 -5.59 -10.41
C LEU A 413 11.47 -5.98 -9.41
N ALA A 414 11.47 -5.37 -8.22
CA ALA A 414 12.41 -5.73 -7.17
C ALA A 414 12.24 -7.18 -6.72
N SER A 415 11.01 -7.66 -6.56
CA SER A 415 10.72 -9.02 -6.11
C SER A 415 11.23 -10.05 -7.12
N ILE A 416 10.89 -9.88 -8.39
CA ILE A 416 11.35 -10.78 -9.47
C ILE A 416 12.89 -10.77 -9.54
N THR A 417 13.48 -9.58 -9.51
CA THR A 417 14.94 -9.42 -9.58
C THR A 417 15.63 -10.09 -8.39
N ALA A 418 15.12 -9.88 -7.17
CA ALA A 418 15.69 -10.47 -5.96
C ALA A 418 15.63 -12.01 -5.99
N VAL A 419 14.51 -12.58 -6.40
CA VAL A 419 14.35 -14.04 -6.51
C VAL A 419 15.26 -14.60 -7.59
N VAL A 420 15.28 -14.00 -8.79
CA VAL A 420 16.13 -14.47 -9.91
C VAL A 420 17.60 -14.39 -9.55
N LEU A 421 18.07 -13.28 -8.99
CA LEU A 421 19.46 -13.13 -8.58
C LEU A 421 19.81 -14.04 -7.41
N ASN A 422 18.91 -14.27 -6.48
CA ASN A 422 19.14 -15.22 -5.39
C ASN A 422 19.32 -16.65 -5.93
N ILE A 423 18.46 -17.08 -6.85
CA ILE A 423 18.60 -18.40 -7.50
C ILE A 423 19.91 -18.47 -8.30
N PHE A 424 20.27 -17.41 -9.00
CA PHE A 424 21.49 -17.35 -9.81
C PHE A 424 22.77 -17.43 -8.96
N PHE A 425 22.86 -16.66 -7.87
CA PHE A 425 24.08 -16.58 -7.06
C PHE A 425 24.15 -17.62 -5.95
N ASN A 426 23.01 -17.94 -5.31
CA ASN A 426 22.96 -18.78 -4.10
C ASN A 426 22.32 -20.14 -4.36
N GLY A 427 21.70 -20.34 -5.54
CA GLY A 427 20.93 -21.53 -5.85
C GLY A 427 19.60 -21.58 -5.09
N ALA A 428 18.86 -22.68 -5.28
CA ALA A 428 17.65 -22.94 -4.50
C ALA A 428 18.06 -23.52 -3.14
N SER A 429 18.04 -22.71 -2.08
CA SER A 429 18.35 -23.17 -0.73
C SER A 429 17.46 -24.35 -0.35
N ARG A 430 18.07 -25.43 0.16
CA ARG A 430 17.33 -26.58 0.72
C ARG A 430 16.91 -26.36 2.17
N ASP A 431 17.39 -25.28 2.79
CA ASP A 431 17.23 -25.01 4.22
C ASP A 431 16.10 -23.99 4.46
N THR A 432 14.92 -24.51 4.68
CA THR A 432 13.72 -23.73 5.06
C THR A 432 13.88 -23.10 6.45
N SER A 433 14.80 -23.65 7.28
CA SER A 433 15.07 -23.17 8.63
C SER A 433 15.67 -21.78 8.66
N ALA A 434 16.45 -21.37 7.65
CA ALA A 434 17.09 -20.06 7.62
C ALA A 434 16.09 -18.91 7.40
N ALA A 435 15.07 -19.09 6.56
CA ALA A 435 14.00 -18.12 6.34
C ALA A 435 13.11 -17.98 7.58
N VAL A 436 12.84 -19.11 8.26
CA VAL A 436 12.09 -19.17 9.50
C VAL A 436 12.88 -18.54 10.65
N LEU A 437 14.18 -18.80 10.78
CA LEU A 437 15.05 -18.22 11.81
C LEU A 437 15.20 -16.70 11.66
N ALA A 438 15.27 -16.19 10.45
CA ALA A 438 15.41 -14.74 10.24
C ALA A 438 14.10 -13.98 10.46
N ALA A 439 12.96 -14.56 10.13
CA ALA A 439 11.66 -14.03 10.53
C ALA A 439 11.54 -13.99 12.07
N ARG A 440 12.02 -15.03 12.74
CA ARG A 440 12.07 -15.14 14.21
C ARG A 440 12.94 -14.05 14.87
N GLN A 441 14.13 -13.77 14.32
CA GLN A 441 15.07 -12.81 14.91
C GLN A 441 14.68 -11.35 14.64
N ALA A 442 13.94 -11.05 13.58
CA ALA A 442 13.48 -9.69 13.27
C ALA A 442 12.47 -9.15 14.29
N ASP A 443 11.75 -10.03 14.99
CA ASP A 443 10.69 -9.68 15.94
C ASP A 443 11.10 -9.86 17.42
N ALA A 444 12.31 -10.35 17.70
CA ALA A 444 12.78 -10.63 19.08
C ALA A 444 13.49 -9.45 19.77
N HIS A 445 13.61 -8.29 19.13
CA HIS A 445 14.18 -7.05 19.63
C HIS A 445 13.24 -5.87 19.34
#